data_43f5d61fa6f0698528f76d3ea30cd532
#
_entry.id   43f5d61fa6f0698528f76d3ea30cd532
#
_cell.length_a   1.000
_cell.length_b   1.000
_cell.length_c   1.000
_cell.angle_alpha   90.00
_cell.angle_beta   90.00
_cell.angle_gamma   90.00
#
_symmetry.space_group_name_H-M   'P 1'
#
loop_
_entity.id
_entity.type
_entity.pdbx_description
1 polymer ?
#
loop_
_entity_poly.entity_id
_entity_poly.type
_entity_poly.pdbx_seq_one_letter_code
_entity_poly.pdbx_strand_id
1 'polypeptide(L)'
;GDTVIICSYGYFCERQIIMAERLGFNVVALRTEWGKSMDPQVLADALKEHPETQLVVGIHAETSAGTIQPIAEFARLAHETGALFMTDVVTSLAGCELEFDEWDLDFAYSGSQKCLAAPPGISPVALSDRALDYIRNRPKPPTSWYLDLSLIADYWGPDHVAHHTAPVSMIYGLREAVGMVLNETLEMRWKRHEANADALRAGLDALNLEMPISEEERLDQLTVIKLPKGVDDIKLRTQLLEEYSIEVGRGLGKFAGEVIRIGLMGESCVPANVFALLNALEKVLPEHGFEVAKGAAAAAASAQLAENPSPLYTA
;
A
#
# COMPACT_ATOMS: atom_id res chain seq x y z
N GLY A 1 -21.89 8.03 17.77
CA GLY A 1 -20.60 8.18 17.71
C GLY A 1 -19.71 7.32 18.56
N ASP A 2 -19.41 6.09 18.08
CA ASP A 2 -18.37 5.27 18.70
C ASP A 2 -17.01 5.97 18.55
N THR A 3 -16.11 5.81 19.51
CA THR A 3 -14.75 6.35 19.44
C THR A 3 -13.87 5.44 18.60
N VAL A 4 -13.18 6.02 17.61
CA VAL A 4 -12.22 5.32 16.75
C VAL A 4 -10.88 6.05 16.77
N ILE A 5 -9.79 5.30 16.92
CA ILE A 5 -8.42 5.82 16.78
C ILE A 5 -7.94 5.55 15.36
N ILE A 6 -7.45 6.57 14.67
CA ILE A 6 -6.89 6.43 13.32
C ILE A 6 -5.44 6.88 13.33
N CYS A 7 -4.52 5.94 13.02
CA CYS A 7 -3.10 6.19 12.89
C CYS A 7 -2.83 6.88 11.54
N SER A 8 -2.27 8.10 11.55
CA SER A 8 -2.06 8.91 10.35
C SER A 8 -0.60 9.28 10.14
N TYR A 9 -0.06 8.82 9.03
CA TYR A 9 1.31 9.03 8.57
C TYR A 9 1.39 9.32 7.06
N GLY A 10 0.23 9.57 6.42
CA GLY A 10 0.15 9.87 5.00
C GLY A 10 -1.23 10.34 4.53
N TYR A 11 -1.33 10.58 3.22
CA TYR A 11 -2.52 11.10 2.58
C TYR A 11 -3.74 10.16 2.68
N PHE A 12 -3.49 8.84 2.56
CA PHE A 12 -4.60 7.87 2.59
C PHE A 12 -5.14 7.69 4.00
N CYS A 13 -4.31 7.81 5.03
CA CYS A 13 -4.76 7.86 6.42
C CYS A 13 -5.65 9.10 6.68
N GLU A 14 -5.25 10.29 6.21
CA GLU A 14 -6.08 11.51 6.35
C GLU A 14 -7.44 11.35 5.64
N ARG A 15 -7.49 10.61 4.53
CA ARG A 15 -8.77 10.29 3.88
C ARG A 15 -9.65 9.36 4.74
N GLN A 16 -9.06 8.40 5.47
CA GLN A 16 -9.80 7.55 6.41
C GLN A 16 -10.39 8.39 7.57
N ILE A 17 -9.64 9.36 8.09
CA ILE A 17 -10.13 10.31 9.10
C ILE A 17 -11.36 11.06 8.58
N ILE A 18 -11.26 11.66 7.40
CA ILE A 18 -12.39 12.39 6.78
C ILE A 18 -13.62 11.49 6.58
N MET A 19 -13.41 10.23 6.18
CA MET A 19 -14.53 9.29 6.00
C MET A 19 -15.17 8.92 7.33
N ALA A 20 -14.39 8.66 8.36
CA ALA A 20 -14.89 8.31 9.69
C ALA A 20 -15.67 9.49 10.32
N GLU A 21 -15.16 10.72 10.21
CA GLU A 21 -15.84 11.93 10.67
C GLU A 21 -17.20 12.13 9.94
N ARG A 22 -17.23 11.91 8.62
CA ARG A 22 -18.48 12.00 7.82
C ARG A 22 -19.51 10.94 8.22
N LEU A 23 -19.06 9.79 8.70
CA LEU A 23 -19.91 8.71 9.22
C LEU A 23 -20.39 8.99 10.66
N GLY A 24 -19.93 10.06 11.30
CA GLY A 24 -20.33 10.48 12.64
C GLY A 24 -19.61 9.77 13.76
N PHE A 25 -18.43 9.19 13.51
CA PHE A 25 -17.57 8.67 14.56
C PHE A 25 -16.89 9.79 15.34
N ASN A 26 -16.61 9.52 16.63
CA ASN A 26 -15.70 10.33 17.41
C ASN A 26 -14.27 9.91 17.08
N VAL A 27 -13.55 10.71 16.27
CA VAL A 27 -12.25 10.35 15.71
C VAL A 27 -11.12 10.92 16.56
N VAL A 28 -10.26 10.04 17.08
CA VAL A 28 -8.97 10.40 17.68
C VAL A 28 -7.89 10.14 16.61
N ALA A 29 -7.38 11.21 16.02
CA ALA A 29 -6.40 11.12 14.95
C ALA A 29 -4.97 11.24 15.50
N LEU A 30 -4.22 10.14 15.48
CA LEU A 30 -2.82 10.10 15.86
C LEU A 30 -1.96 10.41 14.64
N ARG A 31 -1.29 11.55 14.65
CA ARG A 31 -0.50 12.00 13.49
C ARG A 31 0.99 11.92 13.77
N THR A 32 1.71 11.27 12.85
CA THR A 32 3.16 11.34 12.78
C THR A 32 3.63 12.07 11.52
N GLU A 33 4.88 12.36 11.42
CA GLU A 33 5.47 12.97 10.22
C GLU A 33 5.31 12.03 9.02
N TRP A 34 4.92 12.59 7.87
CA TRP A 34 4.82 11.81 6.65
C TRP A 34 6.19 11.31 6.19
N GLY A 35 6.28 10.05 5.84
CA GLY A 35 7.55 9.40 5.53
C GLY A 35 8.21 8.73 6.73
N LYS A 36 7.51 8.70 7.87
CA LYS A 36 7.92 8.00 9.08
C LYS A 36 6.95 6.89 9.45
N SER A 37 7.49 5.81 9.99
CA SER A 37 6.69 4.82 10.70
C SER A 37 6.21 5.40 12.03
N MET A 38 4.98 5.07 12.43
CA MET A 38 4.45 5.51 13.72
C MET A 38 5.01 4.61 14.84
N ASP A 39 5.57 5.24 15.87
CA ASP A 39 5.96 4.54 17.09
C ASP A 39 4.72 3.90 17.74
N PRO A 40 4.68 2.58 17.94
CA PRO A 40 3.57 1.90 18.63
C PRO A 40 3.26 2.47 20.01
N GLN A 41 4.24 3.08 20.68
CA GLN A 41 4.03 3.70 21.99
C GLN A 41 3.02 4.86 21.93
N VAL A 42 2.98 5.60 20.80
CA VAL A 42 1.99 6.69 20.60
C VAL A 42 0.57 6.13 20.60
N LEU A 43 0.35 4.97 19.96
CA LEU A 43 -0.93 4.29 20.01
C LEU A 43 -1.25 3.75 21.41
N ALA A 44 -0.27 3.14 22.08
CA ALA A 44 -0.45 2.60 23.43
C ALA A 44 -0.86 3.68 24.44
N ASP A 45 -0.28 4.88 24.34
CA ASP A 45 -0.63 5.98 25.24
C ASP A 45 -2.00 6.56 24.90
N ALA A 46 -2.35 6.69 23.63
CA ALA A 46 -3.70 7.12 23.23
C ALA A 46 -4.79 6.14 23.66
N LEU A 47 -4.56 4.83 23.60
CA LEU A 47 -5.51 3.83 24.08
C LEU A 47 -5.75 3.90 25.58
N LYS A 48 -4.75 4.29 26.38
CA LYS A 48 -4.92 4.56 27.82
C LYS A 48 -5.76 5.81 28.08
N GLU A 49 -5.58 6.86 27.24
CA GLU A 49 -6.34 8.12 27.34
C GLU A 49 -7.79 7.95 26.83
N HIS A 50 -8.03 7.01 25.93
CA HIS A 50 -9.32 6.73 25.29
C HIS A 50 -9.76 5.27 25.49
N PRO A 51 -10.01 4.82 26.74
CA PRO A 51 -10.38 3.43 27.02
C PRO A 51 -11.73 3.00 26.42
N GLU A 52 -12.55 3.96 25.96
CA GLU A 52 -13.81 3.71 25.26
C GLU A 52 -13.63 3.38 23.77
N THR A 53 -12.41 3.33 23.26
CA THR A 53 -12.12 3.06 21.84
C THR A 53 -12.68 1.71 21.41
N GLN A 54 -13.47 1.71 20.33
CA GLN A 54 -14.06 0.50 19.76
C GLN A 54 -13.25 -0.05 18.59
N LEU A 55 -12.52 0.81 17.87
CA LEU A 55 -11.79 0.45 16.68
C LEU A 55 -10.50 1.26 16.57
N VAL A 56 -9.42 0.57 16.27
CA VAL A 56 -8.16 1.18 15.82
C VAL A 56 -8.01 0.94 14.32
N VAL A 57 -7.57 1.95 13.58
CA VAL A 57 -7.39 1.89 12.11
C VAL A 57 -5.97 2.27 11.75
N GLY A 58 -5.33 1.45 10.91
CA GLY A 58 -4.01 1.73 10.35
C GLY A 58 -3.88 1.26 8.91
N ILE A 59 -3.00 1.88 8.14
CA ILE A 59 -2.60 1.44 6.79
C ILE A 59 -1.29 0.69 6.90
N HIS A 60 -1.20 -0.52 6.38
CA HIS A 60 0.05 -1.29 6.40
C HIS A 60 1.10 -0.67 5.47
N ALA A 61 0.75 -0.41 4.22
CA ALA A 61 1.61 0.16 3.20
C ALA A 61 1.07 1.52 2.72
N GLU A 62 1.55 2.62 3.30
CA GLU A 62 1.10 3.98 2.96
C GLU A 62 1.83 4.50 1.72
N THR A 63 1.20 4.38 0.57
CA THR A 63 1.81 4.69 -0.73
C THR A 63 1.89 6.17 -1.08
N SER A 64 1.29 7.05 -0.32
CA SER A 64 1.50 8.49 -0.51
C SER A 64 2.86 8.93 0.03
N ALA A 65 3.35 8.24 1.04
CA ALA A 65 4.61 8.50 1.71
C ALA A 65 5.70 7.45 1.40
N GLY A 66 5.32 6.26 0.95
CA GLY A 66 6.26 5.17 0.65
C GLY A 66 6.76 4.45 1.88
N THR A 67 5.93 4.35 2.95
CA THR A 67 6.30 3.75 4.24
C THR A 67 5.49 2.52 4.57
N ILE A 68 6.15 1.57 5.27
CA ILE A 68 5.51 0.40 5.90
C ILE A 68 5.27 0.68 7.38
N GLN A 69 4.24 0.08 7.95
CA GLN A 69 3.82 0.31 9.33
C GLN A 69 3.74 -0.99 10.14
N PRO A 70 4.03 -0.97 11.44
CA PRO A 70 4.03 -2.15 12.31
C PRO A 70 2.62 -2.56 12.74
N ILE A 71 1.75 -2.93 11.78
CA ILE A 71 0.33 -3.20 12.05
C ILE A 71 0.08 -4.40 12.96
N ALA A 72 0.98 -5.39 12.99
CA ALA A 72 0.90 -6.50 13.93
C ALA A 72 0.93 -6.00 15.39
N GLU A 73 1.83 -5.05 15.68
CA GLU A 73 1.91 -4.44 17.01
C GLU A 73 0.71 -3.54 17.30
N PHE A 74 0.19 -2.82 16.30
CA PHE A 74 -1.02 -2.03 16.46
C PHE A 74 -2.24 -2.89 16.79
N ALA A 75 -2.39 -4.04 16.13
CA ALA A 75 -3.45 -5.01 16.42
C ALA A 75 -3.34 -5.54 17.85
N ARG A 76 -2.15 -5.95 18.27
CA ARG A 76 -1.90 -6.43 19.63
C ARG A 76 -2.29 -5.38 20.68
N LEU A 77 -1.88 -4.13 20.49
CA LEU A 77 -2.20 -3.03 21.40
C LEU A 77 -3.70 -2.72 21.44
N ALA A 78 -4.40 -2.75 20.29
CA ALA A 78 -5.85 -2.58 20.24
C ALA A 78 -6.56 -3.67 21.05
N HIS A 79 -6.16 -4.92 20.90
CA HIS A 79 -6.78 -6.05 21.59
C HIS A 79 -6.56 -6.03 23.10
N GLU A 80 -5.44 -5.51 23.58
CA GLU A 80 -5.20 -5.35 25.04
C GLU A 80 -6.24 -4.46 25.71
N THR A 81 -6.90 -3.57 24.97
CA THR A 81 -7.97 -2.70 25.46
C THR A 81 -9.38 -3.19 25.08
N GLY A 82 -9.48 -4.28 24.32
CA GLY A 82 -10.74 -4.81 23.81
C GLY A 82 -11.24 -4.13 22.54
N ALA A 83 -10.47 -3.22 21.93
CA ALA A 83 -10.80 -2.62 20.64
C ALA A 83 -10.53 -3.58 19.50
N LEU A 84 -11.29 -3.47 18.41
CA LEU A 84 -11.01 -4.14 17.14
C LEU A 84 -9.90 -3.40 16.37
N PHE A 85 -9.21 -4.12 15.47
CA PHE A 85 -8.22 -3.54 14.59
C PHE A 85 -8.59 -3.71 13.11
N MET A 86 -8.63 -2.60 12.36
CA MET A 86 -8.86 -2.56 10.93
C MET A 86 -7.62 -2.05 10.18
N THR A 87 -7.24 -2.75 9.11
CA THR A 87 -6.09 -2.34 8.29
C THR A 87 -6.41 -2.23 6.82
N ASP A 88 -5.83 -1.21 6.18
CA ASP A 88 -5.70 -1.10 4.73
C ASP A 88 -4.48 -1.90 4.28
N VAL A 89 -4.71 -2.93 3.48
CA VAL A 89 -3.67 -3.74 2.87
C VAL A 89 -3.68 -3.63 1.34
N VAL A 90 -4.23 -2.54 0.82
CA VAL A 90 -4.40 -2.32 -0.63
C VAL A 90 -3.10 -2.54 -1.39
N THR A 91 -1.97 -2.10 -0.86
CA THR A 91 -0.68 -2.23 -1.54
C THR A 91 0.18 -3.36 -0.98
N SER A 92 0.02 -3.72 0.28
CA SER A 92 0.80 -4.78 0.92
C SER A 92 0.35 -6.20 0.54
N LEU A 93 -0.95 -6.41 0.32
CA LEU A 93 -1.46 -7.74 -0.03
C LEU A 93 -0.77 -8.30 -1.28
N ALA A 94 -0.08 -9.42 -1.14
CA ALA A 94 0.76 -10.08 -2.13
C ALA A 94 2.02 -9.27 -2.57
N GLY A 95 2.33 -8.16 -1.91
CA GLY A 95 3.52 -7.34 -2.20
C GLY A 95 4.62 -7.45 -1.16
N CYS A 96 4.25 -7.59 0.10
CA CYS A 96 5.15 -7.86 1.23
C CYS A 96 4.46 -8.79 2.22
N GLU A 97 5.18 -9.17 3.26
CA GLU A 97 4.66 -10.02 4.33
C GLU A 97 3.37 -9.45 4.92
N LEU A 98 2.36 -10.31 5.03
CA LEU A 98 1.06 -10.01 5.62
C LEU A 98 0.45 -11.32 6.15
N GLU A 99 0.44 -11.48 7.46
CA GLU A 99 -0.01 -12.68 8.15
C GLU A 99 -1.29 -12.38 8.94
N PHE A 100 -2.46 -12.44 8.25
CA PHE A 100 -3.74 -12.01 8.79
C PHE A 100 -4.10 -12.73 10.09
N ASP A 101 -3.97 -14.06 10.10
CA ASP A 101 -4.34 -14.89 11.26
C ASP A 101 -3.27 -14.84 12.37
N GLU A 102 -1.97 -14.89 12.01
CA GLU A 102 -0.87 -14.84 12.98
C GLU A 102 -0.76 -13.49 13.69
N TRP A 103 -1.08 -12.40 12.97
CA TRP A 103 -1.12 -11.05 13.55
C TRP A 103 -2.45 -10.74 14.22
N ASP A 104 -3.37 -11.72 14.27
CA ASP A 104 -4.71 -11.61 14.85
C ASP A 104 -5.49 -10.38 14.37
N LEU A 105 -5.44 -10.09 13.05
CA LEU A 105 -6.14 -8.95 12.47
C LEU A 105 -7.66 -9.17 12.46
N ASP A 106 -8.44 -8.11 12.68
CA ASP A 106 -9.91 -8.22 12.68
C ASP A 106 -10.54 -7.91 11.35
N PHE A 107 -10.02 -6.92 10.66
CA PHE A 107 -10.53 -6.52 9.36
C PHE A 107 -9.37 -6.04 8.49
N ALA A 108 -9.26 -6.64 7.30
CA ALA A 108 -8.35 -6.17 6.27
C ALA A 108 -9.10 -5.98 4.95
N TYR A 109 -8.81 -4.90 4.24
CA TYR A 109 -9.34 -4.68 2.90
C TYR A 109 -8.25 -4.34 1.91
N SER A 110 -8.47 -4.75 0.66
CA SER A 110 -7.55 -4.50 -0.44
C SER A 110 -8.27 -4.03 -1.71
N GLY A 111 -7.49 -3.77 -2.74
CA GLY A 111 -7.94 -3.52 -4.10
C GLY A 111 -7.25 -4.47 -5.07
N SER A 112 -7.99 -4.89 -6.10
CA SER A 112 -7.50 -5.87 -7.08
C SER A 112 -6.33 -5.35 -7.96
N GLN A 113 -6.18 -4.02 -8.12
CA GLN A 113 -5.28 -3.37 -9.09
C GLN A 113 -3.87 -3.05 -8.57
N LYS A 114 -3.50 -3.47 -7.38
CA LYS A 114 -2.16 -3.28 -6.80
C LYS A 114 -1.30 -4.55 -6.98
N CYS A 115 -0.71 -5.07 -5.94
CA CYS A 115 0.18 -6.23 -6.07
C CYS A 115 -0.53 -7.52 -6.48
N LEU A 116 -1.87 -7.60 -6.40
CA LEU A 116 -2.65 -8.67 -7.03
C LEU A 116 -2.64 -8.60 -8.56
N ALA A 117 -2.35 -7.45 -9.15
CA ALA A 117 -2.23 -7.23 -10.60
C ALA A 117 -3.47 -7.58 -11.43
N ALA A 118 -4.66 -7.57 -10.83
CA ALA A 118 -5.93 -7.69 -11.54
C ALA A 118 -6.49 -6.31 -11.93
N PRO A 119 -7.42 -6.21 -12.89
CA PRO A 119 -8.10 -4.95 -13.19
C PRO A 119 -8.80 -4.36 -11.95
N PRO A 120 -8.89 -3.02 -11.82
CA PRO A 120 -9.61 -2.38 -10.71
C PRO A 120 -11.10 -2.67 -10.77
N GLY A 121 -11.77 -2.72 -9.60
CA GLY A 121 -13.24 -2.88 -9.52
C GLY A 121 -13.70 -3.92 -8.50
N ILE A 122 -12.80 -4.68 -7.90
CA ILE A 122 -13.08 -5.58 -6.78
C ILE A 122 -12.22 -5.19 -5.58
N SER A 123 -12.81 -5.27 -4.40
CA SER A 123 -12.13 -5.06 -3.13
C SER A 123 -12.22 -6.33 -2.27
N PRO A 124 -11.19 -7.17 -2.26
CA PRO A 124 -11.12 -8.28 -1.33
C PRO A 124 -11.16 -7.77 0.11
N VAL A 125 -11.88 -8.47 0.97
CA VAL A 125 -11.94 -8.21 2.40
C VAL A 125 -11.76 -9.51 3.17
N ALA A 126 -11.08 -9.43 4.31
CA ALA A 126 -11.00 -10.49 5.30
C ALA A 126 -11.55 -9.97 6.64
N LEU A 127 -12.27 -10.83 7.34
CA LEU A 127 -12.88 -10.56 8.65
C LEU A 127 -12.52 -11.70 9.60
N SER A 128 -12.12 -11.35 10.82
CA SER A 128 -12.10 -12.32 11.92
C SER A 128 -13.52 -12.68 12.36
N ASP A 129 -13.70 -13.82 12.99
CA ASP A 129 -14.98 -14.19 13.60
C ASP A 129 -15.43 -13.13 14.63
N ARG A 130 -14.48 -12.58 15.39
CA ARG A 130 -14.72 -11.50 16.35
C ARG A 130 -15.30 -10.24 15.68
N ALA A 131 -14.74 -9.83 14.54
CA ALA A 131 -15.24 -8.69 13.79
C ALA A 131 -16.62 -8.96 13.18
N LEU A 132 -16.85 -10.15 12.64
CA LEU A 132 -18.15 -10.55 12.06
C LEU A 132 -19.23 -10.62 13.14
N ASP A 133 -18.92 -11.18 14.30
CA ASP A 133 -19.83 -11.22 15.44
C ASP A 133 -20.16 -9.82 15.95
N TYR A 134 -19.16 -8.92 16.03
CA TYR A 134 -19.41 -7.52 16.38
C TYR A 134 -20.37 -6.85 15.40
N ILE A 135 -20.18 -7.04 14.08
CA ILE A 135 -21.04 -6.47 13.03
C ILE A 135 -22.47 -7.02 13.16
N ARG A 136 -22.66 -8.32 13.33
CA ARG A 136 -23.96 -8.99 13.45
C ARG A 136 -24.74 -8.59 14.70
N ASN A 137 -24.06 -8.32 15.80
CA ASN A 137 -24.67 -7.96 17.09
C ASN A 137 -24.89 -6.45 17.26
N ARG A 138 -24.63 -5.63 16.25
CA ARG A 138 -24.87 -4.18 16.33
C ARG A 138 -26.35 -3.89 16.53
N PRO A 139 -26.70 -2.92 17.42
CA PRO A 139 -28.10 -2.57 17.68
C PRO A 139 -28.78 -1.90 16.47
N LYS A 140 -28.00 -1.37 15.55
CA LYS A 140 -28.48 -0.76 14.30
C LYS A 140 -27.63 -1.24 13.13
N PRO A 141 -28.26 -1.64 12.00
CA PRO A 141 -27.51 -2.01 10.80
C PRO A 141 -26.75 -0.82 10.23
N PRO A 142 -25.72 -1.06 9.39
CA PRO A 142 -25.06 -0.01 8.61
C PRO A 142 -26.05 0.77 7.74
N THR A 143 -25.74 2.05 7.48
CA THR A 143 -26.58 2.91 6.62
C THR A 143 -26.61 2.44 5.17
N SER A 144 -25.56 1.81 4.72
CA SER A 144 -25.48 1.25 3.36
C SER A 144 -25.83 -0.23 3.38
N TRP A 145 -27.00 -0.59 2.84
CA TRP A 145 -27.36 -1.98 2.64
C TRP A 145 -26.33 -2.75 1.78
N TYR A 146 -25.83 -2.11 0.71
CA TYR A 146 -24.87 -2.73 -0.22
C TYR A 146 -23.51 -3.03 0.43
N LEU A 147 -23.07 -2.23 1.38
CA LEU A 147 -21.79 -2.40 2.09
C LEU A 147 -21.97 -3.05 3.48
N ASP A 148 -23.12 -3.63 3.76
CA ASP A 148 -23.32 -4.41 4.98
C ASP A 148 -22.60 -5.76 4.87
N LEU A 149 -21.48 -5.86 5.58
CA LEU A 149 -20.62 -7.05 5.54
C LEU A 149 -21.28 -8.30 6.11
N SER A 150 -22.30 -8.16 6.97
CA SER A 150 -23.08 -9.32 7.44
C SER A 150 -23.88 -9.93 6.31
N LEU A 151 -24.52 -9.09 5.48
CA LEU A 151 -25.27 -9.54 4.30
C LEU A 151 -24.35 -10.11 3.20
N ILE A 152 -23.16 -9.49 3.04
CA ILE A 152 -22.15 -9.96 2.10
C ILE A 152 -21.60 -11.33 2.55
N ALA A 153 -21.36 -11.52 3.85
CA ALA A 153 -20.93 -12.82 4.39
C ALA A 153 -21.97 -13.91 4.14
N ASP A 154 -23.28 -13.62 4.29
CA ASP A 154 -24.36 -14.56 4.01
C ASP A 154 -24.48 -14.86 2.50
N TYR A 155 -24.20 -13.88 1.64
CA TYR A 155 -24.17 -14.07 0.18
C TYR A 155 -23.05 -15.01 -0.28
N TRP A 156 -21.85 -14.88 0.30
CA TRP A 156 -20.70 -15.74 0.01
C TRP A 156 -20.64 -17.00 0.89
N GLY A 157 -21.49 -17.07 1.91
CA GLY A 157 -21.63 -18.22 2.80
C GLY A 157 -22.32 -19.41 2.14
N PRO A 158 -22.46 -20.54 2.85
CA PRO A 158 -23.00 -21.78 2.31
C PRO A 158 -24.47 -21.67 1.83
N ASP A 159 -25.24 -20.76 2.40
CA ASP A 159 -26.68 -20.60 2.08
C ASP A 159 -26.89 -19.73 0.82
N HIS A 160 -25.85 -19.06 0.31
CA HIS A 160 -25.87 -18.22 -0.89
C HIS A 160 -27.05 -17.24 -0.94
N VAL A 161 -27.30 -16.52 0.16
CA VAL A 161 -28.42 -15.58 0.25
C VAL A 161 -28.24 -14.45 -0.76
N ALA A 162 -29.23 -14.28 -1.65
CA ALA A 162 -29.14 -13.28 -2.74
C ALA A 162 -28.95 -11.86 -2.18
N HIS A 163 -27.90 -11.16 -2.63
CA HIS A 163 -27.59 -9.80 -2.21
C HIS A 163 -27.47 -8.86 -3.41
N HIS A 164 -26.55 -9.12 -4.34
CA HIS A 164 -26.30 -8.28 -5.52
C HIS A 164 -25.90 -9.14 -6.70
N THR A 165 -25.90 -8.56 -7.90
CA THR A 165 -25.30 -9.21 -9.07
C THR A 165 -23.79 -9.07 -9.00
N ALA A 166 -23.10 -10.19 -8.81
CA ALA A 166 -21.65 -10.22 -8.74
C ALA A 166 -21.01 -9.79 -10.08
N PRO A 167 -19.90 -9.02 -10.05
CA PRO A 167 -19.17 -8.60 -11.24
C PRO A 167 -18.34 -9.78 -11.79
N VAL A 168 -18.99 -10.74 -12.45
CA VAL A 168 -18.44 -12.05 -12.81
C VAL A 168 -17.12 -11.96 -13.58
N SER A 169 -17.03 -11.06 -14.58
CA SER A 169 -15.79 -10.89 -15.36
C SER A 169 -14.61 -10.43 -14.50
N MET A 170 -14.88 -9.57 -13.50
CA MET A 170 -13.85 -9.10 -12.57
C MET A 170 -13.43 -10.22 -11.61
N ILE A 171 -14.38 -11.07 -11.19
CA ILE A 171 -14.09 -12.24 -10.34
C ILE A 171 -13.20 -13.22 -11.07
N TYR A 172 -13.46 -13.49 -12.36
CA TYR A 172 -12.57 -14.34 -13.16
C TYR A 172 -11.17 -13.74 -13.30
N GLY A 173 -11.06 -12.42 -13.53
CA GLY A 173 -9.76 -11.75 -13.57
C GLY A 173 -9.01 -11.83 -12.23
N LEU A 174 -9.73 -11.62 -11.11
CA LEU A 174 -9.15 -11.77 -9.78
C LEU A 174 -8.73 -13.21 -9.49
N ARG A 175 -9.55 -14.19 -9.86
CA ARG A 175 -9.22 -15.62 -9.69
C ARG A 175 -7.94 -15.99 -10.42
N GLU A 176 -7.76 -15.52 -11.65
CA GLU A 176 -6.53 -15.74 -12.42
C GLU A 176 -5.33 -15.10 -11.72
N ALA A 177 -5.44 -13.83 -11.34
CA ALA A 177 -4.39 -13.10 -10.64
C ALA A 177 -3.98 -13.79 -9.31
N VAL A 178 -4.95 -14.24 -8.52
CA VAL A 178 -4.67 -15.00 -7.29
C VAL A 178 -4.01 -16.35 -7.61
N GLY A 179 -4.44 -17.03 -8.70
CA GLY A 179 -3.80 -18.24 -9.18
C GLY A 179 -2.32 -18.04 -9.51
N MET A 180 -1.98 -16.93 -10.17
CA MET A 180 -0.58 -16.55 -10.46
C MET A 180 0.23 -16.29 -9.17
N VAL A 181 -0.36 -15.58 -8.19
CA VAL A 181 0.27 -15.34 -6.88
C VAL A 181 0.56 -16.67 -6.16
N LEU A 182 -0.40 -17.59 -6.13
CA LEU A 182 -0.25 -18.88 -5.48
C LEU A 182 0.77 -19.78 -6.18
N ASN A 183 0.85 -19.75 -7.50
CA ASN A 183 1.84 -20.48 -8.28
C ASN A 183 3.26 -19.95 -8.07
N GLU A 184 3.41 -18.63 -7.93
CA GLU A 184 4.71 -18.00 -7.60
C GLU A 184 5.12 -18.25 -6.14
N THR A 185 4.20 -18.45 -5.22
CA THR A 185 4.23 -18.39 -3.76
C THR A 185 4.42 -16.97 -3.22
N LEU A 186 3.87 -16.72 -2.02
CA LEU A 186 3.97 -15.40 -1.40
C LEU A 186 5.43 -15.03 -1.10
N GLU A 187 6.21 -15.95 -0.55
CA GLU A 187 7.61 -15.71 -0.17
C GLU A 187 8.49 -15.38 -1.39
N MET A 188 8.27 -16.08 -2.52
CA MET A 188 9.02 -15.79 -3.76
C MET A 188 8.59 -14.45 -4.35
N ARG A 189 7.31 -14.12 -4.25
CA ARG A 189 6.77 -12.85 -4.72
C ARG A 189 7.29 -11.67 -3.90
N TRP A 190 7.36 -11.79 -2.57
CA TRP A 190 7.95 -10.76 -1.70
C TRP A 190 9.43 -10.56 -2.03
N LYS A 191 10.22 -11.64 -2.14
CA LYS A 191 11.63 -11.56 -2.55
C LYS A 191 11.81 -10.91 -3.92
N ARG A 192 10.89 -11.14 -4.85
CA ARG A 192 10.93 -10.50 -6.16
C ARG A 192 10.67 -8.99 -6.06
N HIS A 193 9.74 -8.57 -5.21
CA HIS A 193 9.50 -7.14 -4.95
C HIS A 193 10.73 -6.49 -4.30
N GLU A 194 11.28 -7.08 -3.27
CA GLU A 194 12.49 -6.62 -2.57
C GLU A 194 13.67 -6.48 -3.55
N ALA A 195 14.05 -7.53 -4.26
CA ALA A 195 15.20 -7.51 -5.17
C ALA A 195 15.07 -6.47 -6.28
N ASN A 196 13.88 -6.28 -6.86
CA ASN A 196 13.66 -5.25 -7.88
C ASN A 196 13.60 -3.83 -7.29
N ALA A 197 13.08 -3.66 -6.08
CA ALA A 197 13.11 -2.39 -5.37
C ALA A 197 14.54 -1.96 -5.04
N ASP A 198 15.36 -2.88 -4.56
CA ASP A 198 16.78 -2.62 -4.27
C ASP A 198 17.56 -2.26 -5.52
N ALA A 199 17.33 -2.98 -6.63
CA ALA A 199 17.93 -2.64 -7.92
C ALA A 199 17.51 -1.24 -8.41
N LEU A 200 16.22 -0.90 -8.26
CA LEU A 200 15.73 0.43 -8.59
C LEU A 200 16.43 1.50 -7.74
N ARG A 201 16.47 1.31 -6.42
CA ARG A 201 17.07 2.23 -5.45
C ARG A 201 18.56 2.44 -5.73
N ALA A 202 19.32 1.36 -5.99
CA ALA A 202 20.73 1.44 -6.36
C ALA A 202 20.93 2.28 -7.64
N GLY A 203 20.06 2.11 -8.64
CA GLY A 203 20.09 2.93 -9.85
C GLY A 203 19.74 4.41 -9.59
N LEU A 204 18.76 4.69 -8.75
CA LEU A 204 18.36 6.05 -8.37
C LEU A 204 19.47 6.77 -7.57
N ASP A 205 20.13 6.07 -6.65
CA ASP A 205 21.29 6.58 -5.92
C ASP A 205 22.45 6.93 -6.86
N ALA A 206 22.73 6.08 -7.86
CA ALA A 206 23.73 6.34 -8.88
C ALA A 206 23.42 7.58 -9.76
N LEU A 207 22.14 7.97 -9.83
CA LEU A 207 21.69 9.24 -10.44
C LEU A 207 21.73 10.44 -9.48
N ASN A 208 22.16 10.25 -8.22
CA ASN A 208 22.10 11.24 -7.15
C ASN A 208 20.69 11.77 -6.84
N LEU A 209 19.67 10.90 -6.99
CA LEU A 209 18.28 11.23 -6.64
C LEU A 209 18.02 10.92 -5.17
N GLU A 210 17.60 11.93 -4.43
CA GLU A 210 17.34 11.81 -2.99
C GLU A 210 16.06 10.98 -2.74
N MET A 211 16.18 9.90 -1.96
CA MET A 211 15.08 9.11 -1.43
C MET A 211 14.83 9.52 0.02
N PRO A 212 13.74 10.27 0.30
CA PRO A 212 13.54 10.89 1.62
C PRO A 212 13.14 9.92 2.73
N ILE A 213 12.78 8.68 2.38
CA ILE A 213 12.35 7.68 3.35
C ILE A 213 13.57 6.88 3.83
N SER A 214 13.70 6.69 5.14
CA SER A 214 14.79 5.88 5.71
C SER A 214 14.68 4.42 5.27
N GLU A 215 15.81 3.73 5.21
CA GLU A 215 15.89 2.40 4.63
C GLU A 215 14.97 1.39 5.34
N GLU A 216 14.88 1.49 6.66
CA GLU A 216 14.07 0.60 7.50
C GLU A 216 12.55 0.84 7.37
N GLU A 217 12.15 2.00 6.83
CA GLU A 217 10.75 2.41 6.73
C GLU A 217 10.21 2.30 5.29
N ARG A 218 11.07 1.98 4.30
CA ARG A 218 10.70 1.94 2.88
C ARG A 218 9.77 0.79 2.52
N LEU A 219 8.86 1.08 1.59
CA LEU A 219 8.09 0.06 0.89
C LEU A 219 8.86 -0.46 -0.32
N ASP A 220 8.83 -1.77 -0.57
CA ASP A 220 9.38 -2.34 -1.80
C ASP A 220 8.47 -2.12 -3.01
N GLN A 221 7.17 -2.03 -2.79
CA GLN A 221 6.18 -1.82 -3.85
C GLN A 221 6.16 -0.39 -4.37
N LEU A 222 6.78 0.57 -3.64
CA LEU A 222 6.76 1.97 -4.04
C LEU A 222 7.97 2.73 -3.50
N THR A 223 8.77 3.28 -4.40
CA THR A 223 9.89 4.16 -4.09
C THR A 223 9.49 5.62 -4.30
N VAL A 224 9.78 6.46 -3.31
CA VAL A 224 9.59 7.92 -3.38
C VAL A 224 10.94 8.58 -3.62
N ILE A 225 11.02 9.47 -4.59
CA ILE A 225 12.19 10.31 -4.83
C ILE A 225 11.81 11.80 -4.76
N LYS A 226 12.66 12.62 -4.18
CA LYS A 226 12.57 14.07 -4.25
C LYS A 226 12.87 14.54 -5.66
N LEU A 227 12.11 15.53 -6.11
CA LEU A 227 12.43 16.22 -7.36
C LEU A 227 13.70 17.06 -7.16
N PRO A 228 14.68 16.93 -8.06
CA PRO A 228 15.84 17.82 -8.04
C PRO A 228 15.43 19.28 -8.20
N LYS A 229 16.18 20.18 -7.58
CA LYS A 229 15.88 21.62 -7.63
C LYS A 229 15.79 22.12 -9.08
N GLY A 230 14.67 22.72 -9.41
CA GLY A 230 14.38 23.27 -10.75
C GLY A 230 13.72 22.31 -11.73
N VAL A 231 13.59 21.03 -11.38
CA VAL A 231 12.86 20.05 -12.17
C VAL A 231 11.35 20.19 -11.91
N ASP A 232 10.58 20.36 -12.97
CA ASP A 232 9.11 20.47 -12.90
C ASP A 232 8.45 19.09 -12.92
N ASP A 233 7.67 18.78 -11.89
CA ASP A 233 6.96 17.50 -11.72
C ASP A 233 6.11 17.14 -12.96
N ILE A 234 5.30 18.08 -13.43
CA ILE A 234 4.36 17.83 -14.53
C ILE A 234 5.10 17.56 -15.82
N LYS A 235 6.10 18.39 -16.15
CA LYS A 235 6.88 18.25 -17.39
C LYS A 235 7.65 16.94 -17.41
N LEU A 236 8.33 16.60 -16.32
CA LEU A 236 9.09 15.35 -16.20
C LEU A 236 8.19 14.13 -16.40
N ARG A 237 7.06 14.07 -15.67
CA ARG A 237 6.14 12.94 -15.79
C ARG A 237 5.45 12.86 -17.15
N THR A 238 5.11 14.00 -17.74
CA THR A 238 4.53 14.05 -19.09
C THR A 238 5.51 13.52 -20.11
N GLN A 239 6.78 13.91 -20.04
CA GLN A 239 7.81 13.43 -20.96
C GLN A 239 8.07 11.92 -20.82
N LEU A 240 8.14 11.41 -19.57
CA LEU A 240 8.26 9.96 -19.33
C LEU A 240 7.08 9.19 -19.95
N LEU A 241 5.87 9.72 -19.84
CA LEU A 241 4.68 9.09 -20.42
C LEU A 241 4.68 9.14 -21.95
N GLU A 242 4.90 10.31 -22.53
CA GLU A 242 4.73 10.53 -23.97
C GLU A 242 5.87 9.92 -24.81
N GLU A 243 7.12 9.99 -24.32
CA GLU A 243 8.28 9.52 -25.07
C GLU A 243 8.69 8.08 -24.73
N TYR A 244 8.43 7.64 -23.50
CA TYR A 244 8.87 6.32 -23.01
C TYR A 244 7.72 5.38 -22.64
N SER A 245 6.47 5.85 -22.69
CA SER A 245 5.28 5.09 -22.25
C SER A 245 5.38 4.64 -20.77
N ILE A 246 6.05 5.45 -19.93
CA ILE A 246 6.25 5.17 -18.52
C ILE A 246 5.43 6.19 -17.70
N GLU A 247 4.43 5.69 -16.97
CA GLU A 247 3.65 6.51 -16.03
C GLU A 247 4.18 6.34 -14.61
N VAL A 248 4.57 7.44 -13.96
CA VAL A 248 4.95 7.49 -12.54
C VAL A 248 3.98 8.38 -11.76
N GLY A 249 3.78 8.06 -10.49
CA GLY A 249 2.83 8.78 -9.64
C GLY A 249 3.38 10.16 -9.22
N ARG A 250 2.48 11.15 -9.15
CA ARG A 250 2.78 12.46 -8.54
C ARG A 250 2.82 12.36 -7.02
N GLY A 251 3.50 13.29 -6.36
CA GLY A 251 3.32 13.51 -4.92
C GLY A 251 1.87 13.85 -4.57
N LEU A 252 1.42 13.47 -3.37
CA LEU A 252 0.07 13.73 -2.87
C LEU A 252 0.13 14.61 -1.61
N GLY A 253 -0.92 15.41 -1.39
CA GLY A 253 -1.05 16.25 -0.19
C GLY A 253 0.18 17.12 0.02
N LYS A 254 0.89 16.94 1.15
CA LYS A 254 2.10 17.70 1.52
C LYS A 254 3.27 17.50 0.56
N PHE A 255 3.31 16.37 -0.15
CA PHE A 255 4.37 16.04 -1.11
C PHE A 255 4.05 16.45 -2.56
N ALA A 256 2.92 17.12 -2.79
CA ALA A 256 2.53 17.56 -4.13
C ALA A 256 3.55 18.53 -4.74
N GLY A 257 4.08 18.19 -5.90
CA GLY A 257 5.10 18.98 -6.60
C GLY A 257 6.52 18.87 -6.05
N GLU A 258 6.73 18.11 -4.96
CA GLU A 258 8.05 17.95 -4.34
C GLU A 258 8.67 16.57 -4.61
N VAL A 259 7.83 15.56 -4.84
CA VAL A 259 8.28 14.18 -5.07
C VAL A 259 7.55 13.55 -6.25
N ILE A 260 8.16 12.53 -6.81
CA ILE A 260 7.48 11.53 -7.66
C ILE A 260 7.54 10.17 -6.97
N ARG A 261 6.56 9.33 -7.31
CA ARG A 261 6.38 8.01 -6.72
C ARG A 261 6.46 6.95 -7.81
N ILE A 262 7.38 6.02 -7.63
CA ILE A 262 7.68 4.95 -8.60
C ILE A 262 7.12 3.65 -8.03
N GLY A 263 6.09 3.10 -8.68
CA GLY A 263 5.45 1.84 -8.28
C GLY A 263 6.07 0.66 -9.02
N LEU A 264 6.47 -0.36 -8.25
CA LEU A 264 6.81 -1.70 -8.75
C LEU A 264 5.87 -2.70 -8.06
N MET A 265 4.76 -3.04 -8.72
CA MET A 265 3.70 -3.80 -8.07
C MET A 265 3.26 -4.99 -8.94
N GLY A 266 3.15 -6.16 -8.31
CA GLY A 266 2.65 -7.36 -8.98
C GLY A 266 3.44 -7.71 -10.24
N GLU A 267 2.75 -7.82 -11.35
CA GLU A 267 3.35 -8.21 -12.65
C GLU A 267 4.29 -7.15 -13.24
N SER A 268 4.14 -5.88 -12.84
CA SER A 268 5.08 -4.84 -13.29
C SER A 268 6.40 -4.84 -12.52
N CYS A 269 6.51 -5.59 -11.44
CA CYS A 269 7.71 -5.69 -10.62
C CYS A 269 8.72 -6.68 -11.23
N VAL A 270 9.37 -6.28 -12.29
CA VAL A 270 10.35 -7.08 -13.04
C VAL A 270 11.58 -6.25 -13.41
N PRO A 271 12.78 -6.86 -13.54
CA PRO A 271 14.00 -6.14 -13.87
C PRO A 271 13.90 -5.29 -15.14
N ALA A 272 13.17 -5.76 -16.17
CA ALA A 272 13.00 -5.02 -17.42
C ALA A 272 12.37 -3.63 -17.20
N ASN A 273 11.39 -3.50 -16.31
CA ASN A 273 10.76 -2.22 -16.00
C ASN A 273 11.67 -1.31 -15.16
N VAL A 274 12.48 -1.89 -14.26
CA VAL A 274 13.52 -1.14 -13.53
C VAL A 274 14.50 -0.51 -14.52
N PHE A 275 15.08 -1.28 -15.44
CA PHE A 275 16.01 -0.77 -16.44
C PHE A 275 15.36 0.21 -17.41
N ALA A 276 14.11 -0.02 -17.83
CA ALA A 276 13.38 0.90 -18.70
C ALA A 276 13.26 2.29 -18.06
N LEU A 277 12.83 2.36 -16.80
CA LEU A 277 12.70 3.63 -16.07
C LEU A 277 14.07 4.30 -15.85
N LEU A 278 15.07 3.57 -15.36
CA LEU A 278 16.40 4.13 -15.10
C LEU A 278 17.03 4.70 -16.37
N ASN A 279 16.94 3.99 -17.49
CA ASN A 279 17.42 4.46 -18.79
C ASN A 279 16.65 5.69 -19.32
N ALA A 280 15.34 5.78 -19.03
CA ALA A 280 14.55 6.95 -19.39
C ALA A 280 14.96 8.15 -18.53
N LEU A 281 15.12 7.99 -17.23
CA LEU A 281 15.56 9.05 -16.32
C LEU A 281 16.95 9.60 -16.68
N GLU A 282 17.91 8.73 -17.05
CA GLU A 282 19.24 9.18 -17.51
C GLU A 282 19.19 10.09 -18.74
N LYS A 283 18.17 9.96 -19.57
CA LYS A 283 18.00 10.79 -20.77
C LYS A 283 17.20 12.06 -20.49
N VAL A 284 16.14 11.93 -19.70
CA VAL A 284 15.18 13.02 -19.49
C VAL A 284 15.69 14.04 -18.47
N LEU A 285 16.35 13.61 -17.38
CA LEU A 285 16.80 14.53 -16.31
C LEU A 285 17.74 15.65 -16.81
N PRO A 286 18.73 15.39 -17.70
CA PRO A 286 19.57 16.47 -18.25
C PRO A 286 18.77 17.51 -19.04
N GLU A 287 17.69 17.12 -19.73
CA GLU A 287 16.81 18.05 -20.46
C GLU A 287 16.03 18.98 -19.52
N HIS A 288 15.86 18.55 -18.26
CA HIS A 288 15.28 19.35 -17.17
C HIS A 288 16.33 20.07 -16.32
N GLY A 289 17.60 20.09 -16.75
CA GLY A 289 18.68 20.82 -16.08
C GLY A 289 19.31 20.08 -14.89
N PHE A 290 19.10 18.78 -14.78
CA PHE A 290 19.72 17.94 -13.74
C PHE A 290 20.68 16.93 -14.38
N GLU A 291 21.97 17.20 -14.32
CA GLU A 291 23.02 16.38 -14.93
C GLU A 291 23.19 15.05 -14.17
N VAL A 292 23.30 13.96 -14.92
CA VAL A 292 23.49 12.61 -14.39
C VAL A 292 24.62 11.88 -15.11
N ALA A 293 25.24 10.93 -14.42
CA ALA A 293 26.29 10.10 -15.00
C ALA A 293 25.68 9.04 -15.93
N LYS A 294 25.99 9.12 -17.21
CA LYS A 294 25.43 8.23 -18.23
C LYS A 294 25.86 6.77 -18.01
N GLY A 295 24.91 5.86 -18.02
CA GLY A 295 25.11 4.42 -17.82
C GLY A 295 25.30 4.01 -16.34
N ALA A 296 25.37 4.96 -15.40
CA ALA A 296 25.62 4.69 -14.00
C ALA A 296 24.45 3.94 -13.33
N ALA A 297 23.22 4.36 -13.63
CA ALA A 297 22.03 3.75 -13.03
C ALA A 297 21.85 2.30 -13.42
N ALA A 298 21.99 2.00 -14.72
CA ALA A 298 21.88 0.63 -15.22
C ALA A 298 23.02 -0.27 -14.67
N ALA A 299 24.24 0.26 -14.54
CA ALA A 299 25.37 -0.47 -13.97
C ALA A 299 25.13 -0.79 -12.47
N ALA A 300 24.66 0.18 -11.68
CA ALA A 300 24.35 0.00 -10.27
C ALA A 300 23.20 -1.02 -10.06
N ALA A 301 22.11 -0.90 -10.81
CA ALA A 301 21.00 -1.84 -10.75
C ALA A 301 21.43 -3.27 -11.15
N SER A 302 22.32 -3.42 -12.16
CA SER A 302 22.85 -4.72 -12.58
C SER A 302 23.74 -5.33 -11.49
N ALA A 303 24.55 -4.54 -10.82
CA ALA A 303 25.38 -5.00 -9.70
C ALA A 303 24.51 -5.49 -8.54
N GLN A 304 23.48 -4.72 -8.18
CA GLN A 304 22.54 -5.10 -7.11
C GLN A 304 21.82 -6.42 -7.43
N LEU A 305 21.33 -6.60 -8.66
CA LEU A 305 20.68 -7.85 -9.09
C LEU A 305 21.66 -9.03 -9.18
N ALA A 306 22.96 -8.80 -9.33
CA ALA A 306 23.95 -9.86 -9.26
C ALA A 306 24.20 -10.35 -7.83
N GLU A 307 24.10 -9.45 -6.85
CA GLU A 307 24.22 -9.75 -5.41
C GLU A 307 22.93 -10.35 -4.84
N ASN A 308 21.77 -9.76 -5.18
CA ASN A 308 20.43 -10.22 -4.76
C ASN A 308 19.57 -10.47 -6.02
N PRO A 309 19.64 -11.66 -6.63
CA PRO A 309 18.92 -11.95 -7.86
C PRO A 309 17.40 -11.92 -7.68
N SER A 310 16.73 -11.20 -8.55
CA SER A 310 15.25 -11.28 -8.63
C SER A 310 14.86 -12.71 -9.00
N PRO A 311 13.97 -13.37 -8.21
CA PRO A 311 13.46 -14.69 -8.57
C PRO A 311 12.90 -14.70 -9.99
N LEU A 312 13.14 -15.80 -10.72
CA LEU A 312 12.59 -15.98 -12.06
C LEU A 312 11.04 -16.09 -11.94
N TYR A 313 10.37 -15.13 -12.53
CA TYR A 313 8.93 -15.17 -12.70
C TYR A 313 8.60 -15.75 -14.07
N THR A 314 8.03 -16.95 -14.09
CA THR A 314 7.46 -17.58 -15.29
C THR A 314 5.95 -17.47 -15.17
N ALA A 315 5.37 -16.50 -15.92
CA ALA A 315 3.92 -16.33 -16.02
C ALA A 315 3.24 -17.54 -16.65
#